data_c65ce036aaa73268fd5819d7155eb4fd
#
_entry.id   c65ce036aaa73268fd5819d7155eb4fd
#
_cell.length_a   1.000
_cell.length_b   1.000
_cell.length_c   1.000
_cell.angle_alpha   90.00
_cell.angle_beta   90.00
_cell.angle_gamma   90.00
#
_symmetry.space_group_name_H-M   'P 1'
#
loop_
_entity.id
_entity.type
_entity.pdbx_description
1 polymer ?
#
loop_
_entity_poly.entity_id
_entity_poly.type
_entity_poly.pdbx_seq_one_letter_code
_entity_poly.pdbx_strand_id
1 'polypeptide(L)'
;MALMRGGRPLKRWRYVGVFCEQLMACAAIVQVGPARQSFWALYRRGEDRLDERTRLLPRRAELQLTRGRLLLRDRDLELDLALAEQAGVQVRCANARQHVWTRKQAGIAAYGTMTLAGDAPRAIDALAVIDDTAGYHARHTEWWWSAGVGQSPEGVALAWNLVSGVNDPAHGSERAVWVAGEPREAEPVRFSADLGQIDSADGSQLRFRAEAERSRSENLVIFKSDYRAPFGTFSGTLPGGVSLARGLGVMEHHRALW
;
A
#
# COMPACT_ATOMS: atom_id res chain seq x y z
N MET A 1 9.09 -12.38 16.93
CA MET A 1 10.36 -12.35 16.18
C MET A 1 11.37 -11.48 16.95
N ALA A 2 12.65 -11.87 17.00
CA ALA A 2 13.70 -11.09 17.65
C ALA A 2 13.96 -9.76 16.89
N LEU A 3 14.34 -8.68 17.61
CA LEU A 3 14.61 -7.38 16.98
C LEU A 3 15.80 -7.39 16.01
N MET A 4 16.74 -8.33 16.21
CA MET A 4 17.90 -8.56 15.34
C MET A 4 18.09 -10.05 15.09
N ARG A 5 18.48 -10.44 13.87
CA ARG A 5 18.83 -11.82 13.52
C ARG A 5 19.83 -11.83 12.38
N GLY A 6 20.98 -12.52 12.58
CA GLY A 6 22.04 -12.58 11.56
C GLY A 6 22.55 -11.23 11.10
N GLY A 7 22.68 -10.27 12.01
CA GLY A 7 23.11 -8.89 11.70
C GLY A 7 22.06 -8.02 11.01
N ARG A 8 20.83 -8.51 10.81
CA ARG A 8 19.75 -7.77 10.16
C ARG A 8 18.69 -7.36 11.17
N PRO A 9 18.22 -6.10 11.15
CA PRO A 9 17.09 -5.67 11.98
C PRO A 9 15.79 -6.30 11.49
N LEU A 10 14.90 -6.63 12.43
CA LEU A 10 13.52 -6.93 12.13
C LEU A 10 12.89 -5.72 11.50
N LYS A 11 12.30 -5.90 10.32
CA LYS A 11 11.45 -4.89 9.68
C LYS A 11 10.03 -5.44 9.67
N ARG A 12 9.11 -4.63 10.14
CA ARG A 12 7.69 -4.94 10.05
C ARG A 12 6.90 -3.68 9.83
N TRP A 13 5.84 -3.80 9.07
CA TRP A 13 4.88 -2.70 8.89
C TRP A 13 3.47 -3.23 8.74
N ARG A 14 2.56 -2.36 9.03
CA ARG A 14 1.18 -2.44 8.61
C ARG A 14 0.88 -1.17 7.85
N TYR A 15 0.48 -1.32 6.60
CA TYR A 15 0.02 -0.27 5.71
C TYR A 15 -1.46 -0.50 5.39
N VAL A 16 -2.23 0.57 5.33
CA VAL A 16 -3.62 0.60 4.88
C VAL A 16 -3.75 1.69 3.85
N GLY A 17 -4.17 1.33 2.63
CA GLY A 17 -4.62 2.26 1.60
C GLY A 17 -6.13 2.27 1.53
N VAL A 18 -6.74 3.44 1.33
CA VAL A 18 -8.20 3.62 1.24
C VAL A 18 -8.51 4.43 0.00
N PHE A 19 -9.45 3.97 -0.82
CA PHE A 19 -9.74 4.56 -2.13
C PHE A 19 -11.23 4.67 -2.37
N CYS A 20 -11.69 5.88 -2.65
CA CYS A 20 -13.02 6.18 -3.18
C CYS A 20 -12.98 7.42 -4.08
N GLU A 21 -14.09 7.77 -4.70
CA GLU A 21 -14.15 8.91 -5.63
C GLU A 21 -13.83 10.25 -4.95
N GLN A 22 -14.11 10.39 -3.65
CA GLN A 22 -13.89 11.62 -2.93
C GLN A 22 -12.44 11.76 -2.44
N LEU A 23 -11.80 10.65 -2.07
CA LEU A 23 -10.47 10.66 -1.48
C LEU A 23 -9.65 9.41 -1.80
N MET A 24 -8.35 9.58 -1.73
CA MET A 24 -7.38 8.50 -1.63
C MET A 24 -6.52 8.75 -0.40
N ALA A 25 -6.34 7.74 0.45
CA ALA A 25 -5.56 7.88 1.66
C ALA A 25 -4.65 6.69 1.89
N CYS A 26 -3.56 6.90 2.60
CA CYS A 26 -2.77 5.82 3.16
C CYS A 26 -2.33 6.15 4.58
N ALA A 27 -2.14 5.10 5.36
CA ALA A 27 -1.53 5.19 6.68
C ALA A 27 -0.68 3.97 6.96
N ALA A 28 0.46 4.16 7.62
CA ALA A 28 1.35 3.06 7.98
C ALA A 28 2.01 3.25 9.34
N ILE A 29 2.24 2.13 10.00
CA ILE A 29 3.11 2.02 11.17
C ILE A 29 4.24 1.07 10.79
N VAL A 30 5.48 1.57 10.86
CA VAL A 30 6.69 0.86 10.45
C VAL A 30 7.60 0.69 11.66
N GLN A 31 8.22 -0.47 11.78
CA GLN A 31 9.28 -0.74 12.75
C GLN A 31 10.51 -1.28 12.05
N VAL A 32 11.68 -0.75 12.39
CA VAL A 32 13.00 -1.25 11.95
C VAL A 32 13.85 -1.44 13.20
N GLY A 33 14.07 -2.69 13.59
CA GLY A 33 14.70 -3.02 14.87
C GLY A 33 13.93 -2.36 16.03
N PRO A 34 14.57 -1.53 16.88
CA PRO A 34 13.92 -0.80 17.97
C PRO A 34 13.20 0.47 17.49
N ALA A 35 13.58 1.03 16.34
CA ALA A 35 13.02 2.28 15.83
C ALA A 35 11.61 2.07 15.30
N ARG A 36 10.74 3.06 15.50
CA ARG A 36 9.36 3.08 14.99
C ARG A 36 9.09 4.39 14.28
N GLN A 37 8.32 4.29 13.22
CA GLN A 37 7.84 5.41 12.42
C GLN A 37 6.36 5.21 12.10
N SER A 38 5.63 6.28 11.99
CA SER A 38 4.30 6.28 11.35
C SER A 38 4.24 7.35 10.29
N PHE A 39 3.42 7.11 9.29
CA PHE A 39 3.07 8.13 8.32
C PHE A 39 1.63 7.96 7.88
N TRP A 40 1.07 9.04 7.36
CA TRP A 40 -0.21 9.05 6.66
C TRP A 40 -0.17 10.09 5.55
N ALA A 41 -1.01 9.91 4.55
CA ALA A 41 -1.34 10.89 3.53
C ALA A 41 -2.82 10.79 3.20
N LEU A 42 -3.46 11.91 2.92
CA LEU A 42 -4.85 12.04 2.52
C LEU A 42 -4.94 13.00 1.35
N TYR A 43 -5.31 12.50 0.19
CA TYR A 43 -5.60 13.29 -1.00
C TYR A 43 -7.11 13.46 -1.16
N ARG A 44 -7.57 14.69 -1.04
CA ARG A 44 -8.97 15.08 -1.25
C ARG A 44 -9.16 15.50 -2.69
N ARG A 45 -9.68 14.61 -3.51
CA ARG A 45 -9.72 14.73 -4.97
C ARG A 45 -10.50 15.96 -5.45
N GLY A 46 -11.64 16.26 -4.84
CA GLY A 46 -12.48 17.43 -5.21
C GLY A 46 -11.82 18.78 -4.89
N GLU A 47 -10.82 18.78 -4.01
CA GLU A 47 -10.11 19.99 -3.59
C GLU A 47 -8.69 20.06 -4.20
N ASP A 48 -8.25 19.01 -4.89
CA ASP A 48 -6.87 18.81 -5.37
C ASP A 48 -5.83 19.08 -4.27
N ARG A 49 -6.12 18.55 -3.07
CA ARG A 49 -5.30 18.82 -1.89
C ARG A 49 -4.78 17.55 -1.25
N LEU A 50 -3.46 17.48 -1.10
CA LEU A 50 -2.75 16.44 -0.37
C LEU A 50 -2.31 16.96 0.99
N ASP A 51 -2.78 16.34 2.05
CA ASP A 51 -2.29 16.54 3.42
C ASP A 51 -1.51 15.28 3.83
N GLU A 52 -0.30 15.44 4.39
CA GLU A 52 0.52 14.31 4.81
C GLU A 52 1.35 14.59 6.04
N ARG A 53 1.76 13.54 6.73
CA ARG A 53 2.68 13.62 7.86
C ARG A 53 3.47 12.33 8.05
N THR A 54 4.73 12.50 8.44
CA THR A 54 5.59 11.43 8.94
C THR A 54 6.06 11.75 10.36
N ARG A 55 6.05 10.75 11.25
CA ARG A 55 6.55 10.87 12.63
C ARG A 55 7.54 9.76 12.93
N LEU A 56 8.69 10.16 13.42
CA LEU A 56 9.69 9.28 14.02
C LEU A 56 9.25 8.89 15.39
N LEU A 57 8.69 8.38 16.04
CA LEU A 57 8.07 8.09 17.35
C LEU A 57 6.55 8.28 17.27
N PRO A 58 5.86 7.23 16.75
CA PRO A 58 4.41 7.26 16.61
C PRO A 58 3.70 7.47 17.94
N ARG A 59 2.68 8.32 17.93
CA ARG A 59 1.79 8.52 19.08
C ARG A 59 0.50 7.72 18.83
N ARG A 60 0.17 6.81 19.73
CA ARG A 60 -1.05 5.99 19.61
C ARG A 60 -2.34 6.82 19.55
N ALA A 61 -2.35 8.01 20.15
CA ALA A 61 -3.49 8.91 20.07
C ALA A 61 -3.70 9.48 18.66
N GLU A 62 -2.66 9.52 17.83
CA GLU A 62 -2.71 10.12 16.47
C GLU A 62 -2.99 9.08 15.39
N LEU A 63 -2.39 7.90 15.45
CA LEU A 63 -2.59 6.85 14.46
C LEU A 63 -2.71 5.49 15.13
N GLN A 64 -3.83 4.82 14.87
CA GLN A 64 -4.08 3.44 15.26
C GLN A 64 -4.45 2.63 14.02
N LEU A 65 -3.64 1.63 13.72
CA LEU A 65 -3.91 0.62 12.69
C LEU A 65 -4.03 -0.73 13.40
N THR A 66 -5.23 -1.06 13.81
CA THR A 66 -5.54 -2.36 14.43
C THR A 66 -6.23 -3.26 13.41
N ARG A 67 -6.43 -4.52 13.78
CA ARG A 67 -7.29 -5.39 12.97
C ARG A 67 -8.71 -4.81 12.98
N GLY A 68 -9.26 -4.60 11.80
CA GLY A 68 -10.62 -4.09 11.60
C GLY A 68 -10.80 -2.58 11.77
N ARG A 69 -9.73 -1.79 12.04
CA ARG A 69 -9.90 -0.34 12.18
C ARG A 69 -8.67 0.46 11.75
N LEU A 70 -8.95 1.57 11.07
CA LEU A 70 -8.03 2.69 10.87
C LEU A 70 -8.58 3.89 11.61
N LEU A 71 -7.82 4.43 12.57
CA LEU A 71 -8.13 5.69 13.24
C LEU A 71 -6.93 6.63 13.10
N LEU A 72 -7.15 7.75 12.45
CA LEU A 72 -6.21 8.86 12.31
C LEU A 72 -6.79 10.11 12.96
N ARG A 73 -6.01 10.73 13.83
CA ARG A 73 -6.30 12.03 14.46
C ARG A 73 -5.09 12.91 14.37
N ASP A 74 -5.14 13.92 13.57
CA ASP A 74 -4.03 14.86 13.42
C ASP A 74 -4.53 16.28 13.19
N ARG A 75 -4.26 17.18 14.16
CA ARG A 75 -4.73 18.56 14.15
C ARG A 75 -6.25 18.62 13.88
N ASP A 76 -6.59 19.06 12.68
CA ASP A 76 -7.94 19.37 12.24
C ASP A 76 -8.56 18.21 11.44
N LEU A 77 -7.92 17.04 11.41
CA LEU A 77 -8.38 15.85 10.68
C LEU A 77 -8.63 14.70 11.65
N GLU A 78 -9.82 14.14 11.58
CA GLU A 78 -10.12 12.80 12.11
C GLU A 78 -10.66 11.92 10.97
N LEU A 79 -10.06 10.73 10.79
CA LEU A 79 -10.54 9.67 9.90
C LEU A 79 -10.68 8.40 10.73
N ASP A 80 -11.91 7.93 10.90
CA ASP A 80 -12.24 6.73 11.67
C ASP A 80 -12.99 5.73 10.80
N LEU A 81 -12.32 4.65 10.40
CA LEU A 81 -12.85 3.66 9.48
C LEU A 81 -12.82 2.27 10.07
N ALA A 82 -13.94 1.56 10.01
CA ALA A 82 -14.01 0.12 10.16
C ALA A 82 -13.52 -0.54 8.85
N LEU A 83 -12.73 -1.60 8.96
CA LEU A 83 -12.16 -2.36 7.85
C LEU A 83 -12.67 -3.80 7.91
N ALA A 84 -13.37 -4.26 6.88
CA ALA A 84 -13.91 -5.62 6.78
C ALA A 84 -12.82 -6.64 6.41
N GLU A 85 -11.79 -6.76 7.25
CA GLU A 85 -10.63 -7.60 7.00
C GLU A 85 -10.97 -9.09 6.90
N GLN A 86 -10.35 -9.74 5.94
CA GLN A 86 -10.43 -11.18 5.69
C GLN A 86 -9.09 -11.87 5.96
N ALA A 87 -8.96 -13.14 5.60
CA ALA A 87 -7.70 -13.89 5.72
C ALA A 87 -6.59 -13.30 4.84
N GLY A 88 -6.94 -12.92 3.61
CA GLY A 88 -6.02 -12.40 2.61
C GLY A 88 -5.06 -13.45 2.04
N VAL A 89 -4.20 -13.00 1.12
CA VAL A 89 -3.10 -13.79 0.57
C VAL A 89 -1.91 -13.69 1.51
N GLN A 90 -1.41 -14.84 1.98
CA GLN A 90 -0.25 -14.91 2.85
C GLN A 90 0.85 -15.69 2.17
N VAL A 91 2.04 -15.11 2.13
CA VAL A 91 3.21 -15.77 1.58
C VAL A 91 4.42 -15.64 2.51
N ARG A 92 5.38 -16.52 2.29
CA ARG A 92 6.62 -16.55 3.04
C ARG A 92 7.77 -16.70 2.06
N CYS A 93 8.35 -15.59 1.67
CA CYS A 93 9.43 -15.55 0.69
C CYS A 93 10.79 -15.72 1.35
N ALA A 94 11.66 -16.51 0.73
CA ALA A 94 13.05 -16.63 1.15
C ALA A 94 13.80 -15.32 0.84
N ASN A 95 14.66 -14.88 1.78
CA ASN A 95 15.55 -13.76 1.61
C ASN A 95 16.93 -14.14 2.14
N ALA A 96 17.75 -14.74 1.28
CA ALA A 96 19.00 -15.42 1.61
C ALA A 96 18.74 -16.50 2.68
N ARG A 97 19.37 -16.40 3.87
CA ARG A 97 19.19 -17.34 4.98
C ARG A 97 18.01 -16.99 5.90
N GLN A 98 17.22 -16.02 5.54
CA GLN A 98 16.08 -15.50 6.31
C GLN A 98 14.80 -15.61 5.51
N HIS A 99 13.68 -15.18 6.10
CA HIS A 99 12.38 -15.13 5.44
C HIS A 99 11.71 -13.80 5.71
N VAL A 100 10.89 -13.39 4.76
CA VAL A 100 9.92 -12.33 4.89
C VAL A 100 8.54 -12.95 4.80
N TRP A 101 7.71 -12.71 5.79
CA TRP A 101 6.29 -13.02 5.77
C TRP A 101 5.52 -11.77 5.37
N THR A 102 4.52 -11.95 4.53
CA THR A 102 3.61 -10.88 4.15
C THR A 102 2.18 -11.40 4.06
N ARG A 103 1.22 -10.53 4.37
CA ARG A 103 -0.21 -10.74 4.19
C ARG A 103 -0.80 -9.55 3.43
N LYS A 104 -1.41 -9.84 2.29
CA LYS A 104 -2.03 -8.84 1.43
C LYS A 104 -3.53 -9.04 1.40
N GLN A 105 -4.26 -7.95 1.51
CA GLN A 105 -5.70 -7.90 1.31
C GLN A 105 -6.01 -6.72 0.41
N ALA A 106 -6.91 -6.88 -0.54
CA ALA A 106 -7.36 -5.80 -1.40
C ALA A 106 -8.85 -5.93 -1.72
N GLY A 107 -9.50 -4.81 -2.00
CA GLY A 107 -10.93 -4.77 -2.27
C GLY A 107 -11.81 -5.00 -1.04
N ILE A 108 -11.27 -4.78 0.18
CA ILE A 108 -12.06 -4.90 1.41
C ILE A 108 -12.85 -3.62 1.68
N ALA A 109 -14.08 -3.76 2.17
CA ALA A 109 -14.91 -2.60 2.52
C ALA A 109 -14.29 -1.82 3.68
N ALA A 110 -14.28 -0.49 3.56
CA ALA A 110 -13.85 0.46 4.56
C ALA A 110 -14.92 1.54 4.72
N TYR A 111 -15.53 1.63 5.88
CA TYR A 111 -16.64 2.56 6.12
C TYR A 111 -16.52 3.25 7.46
N GLY A 112 -17.00 4.48 7.53
CA GLY A 112 -16.96 5.29 8.76
C GLY A 112 -17.11 6.75 8.45
N THR A 113 -16.27 7.59 9.08
CA THR A 113 -16.39 9.04 8.96
C THR A 113 -15.05 9.72 8.78
N MET A 114 -15.08 10.85 8.09
CA MET A 114 -14.01 11.85 8.06
C MET A 114 -14.55 13.17 8.58
N THR A 115 -13.81 13.79 9.48
CA THR A 115 -14.10 15.12 10.02
C THR A 115 -12.91 16.03 9.79
N LEU A 116 -13.16 17.22 9.24
CA LEU A 116 -12.18 18.31 9.17
C LEU A 116 -12.58 19.38 10.19
N ALA A 117 -11.60 20.15 10.70
CA ALA A 117 -11.88 21.19 11.70
C ALA A 117 -12.98 22.16 11.22
N GLY A 118 -13.98 22.36 12.05
CA GLY A 118 -15.13 23.21 11.76
C GLY A 118 -16.24 22.55 10.92
N ASP A 119 -16.01 21.35 10.40
CA ASP A 119 -16.99 20.63 9.57
C ASP A 119 -17.77 19.58 10.40
N ALA A 120 -18.98 19.27 9.94
CA ALA A 120 -19.69 18.09 10.40
C ALA A 120 -19.00 16.80 9.86
N PRO A 121 -19.08 15.68 10.59
CA PRO A 121 -18.58 14.40 10.09
C PRO A 121 -19.21 14.02 8.76
N ARG A 122 -18.39 13.66 7.78
CA ARG A 122 -18.81 13.16 6.47
C ARG A 122 -18.69 11.64 6.45
N ALA A 123 -19.73 10.95 6.00
CA ALA A 123 -19.68 9.52 5.82
C ALA A 123 -18.68 9.15 4.71
N ILE A 124 -17.90 8.12 4.95
CA ILE A 124 -16.96 7.52 4.00
C ILE A 124 -17.41 6.09 3.74
N ASP A 125 -17.59 5.76 2.47
CA ASP A 125 -17.77 4.41 1.94
C ASP A 125 -16.70 4.21 0.88
N ALA A 126 -15.76 3.32 1.14
CA ALA A 126 -14.55 3.14 0.36
C ALA A 126 -14.13 1.68 0.30
N LEU A 127 -13.18 1.38 -0.56
CA LEU A 127 -12.47 0.12 -0.58
C LEU A 127 -11.03 0.32 -0.08
N ALA A 128 -10.52 -0.69 0.59
CA ALA A 128 -9.16 -0.64 1.14
C ALA A 128 -8.26 -1.77 0.65
N VAL A 129 -6.97 -1.50 0.73
CA VAL A 129 -5.89 -2.48 0.62
C VAL A 129 -5.09 -2.50 1.91
N ILE A 130 -4.60 -3.68 2.31
CA ILE A 130 -3.79 -3.85 3.51
C ILE A 130 -2.54 -4.64 3.17
N ASP A 131 -1.40 -4.11 3.61
CA ASP A 131 -0.12 -4.79 3.59
C ASP A 131 0.41 -4.96 5.01
N ASP A 132 0.42 -6.19 5.49
CA ASP A 132 1.14 -6.57 6.70
C ASP A 132 2.39 -7.32 6.29
N THR A 133 3.55 -6.84 6.68
CA THR A 133 4.84 -7.48 6.40
C THR A 133 5.69 -7.57 7.65
N ALA A 134 6.43 -8.68 7.80
CA ALA A 134 7.42 -8.85 8.87
C ALA A 134 8.54 -9.77 8.43
N GLY A 135 9.80 -9.32 8.57
CA GLY A 135 10.95 -10.14 8.19
C GLY A 135 12.28 -9.43 8.33
N TYR A 136 13.32 -10.13 7.87
CA TYR A 136 14.72 -9.65 7.91
C TYR A 136 15.18 -9.41 6.47
N HIS A 137 14.84 -8.26 5.93
CA HIS A 137 15.19 -7.89 4.56
C HIS A 137 16.70 -7.67 4.39
N ALA A 138 17.18 -7.70 3.16
CA ALA A 138 18.55 -7.32 2.83
C ALA A 138 18.83 -5.87 3.28
N ARG A 139 20.13 -5.55 3.49
CA ARG A 139 20.55 -4.20 3.86
C ARG A 139 20.20 -3.17 2.79
N HIS A 140 20.40 -3.52 1.54
CA HIS A 140 20.00 -2.75 0.38
C HIS A 140 18.73 -3.38 -0.20
N THR A 141 17.65 -2.62 -0.31
CA THR A 141 16.35 -3.06 -0.84
C THR A 141 15.85 -2.03 -1.81
N GLU A 142 15.41 -2.45 -2.98
CA GLU A 142 14.73 -1.62 -3.95
C GLU A 142 13.52 -2.38 -4.45
N TRP A 143 12.38 -1.70 -4.50
CA TRP A 143 11.16 -2.30 -5.00
C TRP A 143 10.24 -1.30 -5.66
N TRP A 144 9.44 -1.83 -6.54
CA TRP A 144 8.26 -1.18 -7.10
C TRP A 144 7.02 -1.91 -6.61
N TRP A 145 6.02 -1.18 -6.28
CA TRP A 145 4.79 -1.73 -5.76
C TRP A 145 3.58 -0.94 -6.27
N SER A 146 2.46 -1.64 -6.45
CA SER A 146 1.17 -1.04 -6.75
C SER A 146 0.08 -1.83 -6.07
N ALA A 147 -0.87 -1.11 -5.49
CA ALA A 147 -2.10 -1.68 -5.00
C ALA A 147 -3.27 -0.75 -5.27
N GLY A 148 -4.43 -1.33 -5.51
CA GLY A 148 -5.61 -0.55 -5.81
C GLY A 148 -6.86 -1.37 -5.93
N VAL A 149 -7.93 -0.68 -6.24
CA VAL A 149 -9.29 -1.19 -6.36
C VAL A 149 -9.97 -0.60 -7.59
N GLY A 150 -10.91 -1.32 -8.16
CA GLY A 150 -11.64 -0.85 -9.35
C GLY A 150 -12.71 -1.81 -9.78
N GLN A 151 -13.10 -1.69 -11.04
CA GLN A 151 -14.13 -2.56 -11.64
C GLN A 151 -13.84 -2.83 -13.11
N SER A 152 -14.32 -3.98 -13.58
CA SER A 152 -14.32 -4.30 -15.00
C SER A 152 -15.35 -3.46 -15.76
N PRO A 153 -15.36 -3.48 -17.13
CA PRO A 153 -16.42 -2.86 -17.92
C PRO A 153 -17.83 -3.36 -17.58
N GLU A 154 -17.93 -4.62 -17.12
CA GLU A 154 -19.19 -5.26 -16.72
C GLU A 154 -19.56 -4.98 -15.24
N GLY A 155 -18.77 -4.15 -14.54
CA GLY A 155 -19.01 -3.79 -13.14
C GLY A 155 -18.54 -4.82 -12.12
N VAL A 156 -17.74 -5.83 -12.51
CA VAL A 156 -17.17 -6.79 -11.56
C VAL A 156 -16.11 -6.09 -10.70
N ALA A 157 -16.20 -6.24 -9.39
CA ALA A 157 -15.22 -5.68 -8.46
C ALA A 157 -13.83 -6.31 -8.67
N LEU A 158 -12.83 -5.46 -8.81
CA LEU A 158 -11.44 -5.82 -9.04
C LEU A 158 -10.55 -5.14 -8.00
N ALA A 159 -9.48 -5.83 -7.60
CA ALA A 159 -8.42 -5.25 -6.80
C ALA A 159 -7.09 -5.94 -7.11
N TRP A 160 -5.98 -5.30 -6.76
CA TRP A 160 -4.66 -5.85 -7.02
C TRP A 160 -3.64 -5.48 -5.96
N ASN A 161 -2.61 -6.33 -5.86
CA ASN A 161 -1.34 -6.10 -5.20
C ASN A 161 -0.24 -6.62 -6.12
N LEU A 162 0.56 -5.75 -6.69
CA LEU A 162 1.62 -6.08 -7.63
C LEU A 162 2.96 -5.56 -7.09
N VAL A 163 4.01 -6.36 -7.23
CA VAL A 163 5.34 -6.02 -6.71
C VAL A 163 6.43 -6.53 -7.62
N SER A 164 7.55 -5.82 -7.66
CA SER A 164 8.80 -6.22 -8.29
C SER A 164 9.99 -5.79 -7.44
N GLY A 165 11.04 -6.60 -7.35
CA GLY A 165 12.27 -6.34 -6.61
C GLY A 165 12.33 -6.96 -5.21
N VAL A 166 11.19 -7.21 -4.57
CA VAL A 166 11.09 -7.90 -3.27
C VAL A 166 9.90 -8.84 -3.25
N ASN A 167 10.02 -9.99 -2.58
CA ASN A 167 8.94 -10.97 -2.40
C ASN A 167 8.27 -11.38 -3.73
N ASP A 168 9.01 -11.37 -4.81
CA ASP A 168 8.55 -11.52 -6.18
C ASP A 168 9.11 -12.77 -6.91
N PRO A 169 9.24 -13.96 -6.26
CA PRO A 169 9.61 -15.18 -6.98
C PRO A 169 8.57 -15.45 -8.09
N ALA A 170 8.95 -16.24 -9.10
CA ALA A 170 8.07 -16.55 -10.22
C ALA A 170 6.73 -17.15 -9.75
N HIS A 171 6.78 -18.01 -8.72
CA HIS A 171 5.61 -18.64 -8.10
C HIS A 171 5.65 -18.51 -6.58
N GLY A 172 4.48 -18.48 -5.93
CA GLY A 172 4.37 -18.29 -4.49
C GLY A 172 4.75 -16.87 -4.05
N SER A 173 4.54 -15.90 -4.92
CA SER A 173 4.78 -14.47 -4.64
C SER A 173 3.60 -13.83 -3.91
N GLU A 174 3.80 -12.59 -3.46
CA GLU A 174 2.70 -11.80 -2.91
C GLU A 174 1.87 -11.08 -3.96
N ARG A 175 2.22 -11.23 -5.26
CA ARG A 175 1.43 -10.65 -6.35
C ARG A 175 0.08 -11.33 -6.44
N ALA A 176 -0.98 -10.56 -6.43
CA ALA A 176 -2.33 -11.09 -6.57
C ALA A 176 -3.28 -10.10 -7.24
N VAL A 177 -4.24 -10.64 -7.99
CA VAL A 177 -5.40 -9.93 -8.50
C VAL A 177 -6.64 -10.57 -7.88
N TRP A 178 -7.53 -9.75 -7.32
CA TRP A 178 -8.83 -10.18 -6.81
C TRP A 178 -9.90 -9.88 -7.86
N VAL A 179 -10.66 -10.90 -8.22
CA VAL A 179 -11.82 -10.81 -9.11
C VAL A 179 -13.05 -11.22 -8.34
N ALA A 180 -14.01 -10.34 -8.15
CA ALA A 180 -15.19 -10.54 -7.30
C ALA A 180 -14.82 -11.00 -5.87
N GLY A 181 -13.72 -10.48 -5.32
CA GLY A 181 -13.22 -10.82 -3.98
C GLY A 181 -12.32 -12.07 -3.92
N GLU A 182 -12.24 -12.88 -4.97
CA GLU A 182 -11.43 -14.09 -5.00
C GLU A 182 -10.00 -13.80 -5.51
N PRO A 183 -8.95 -14.10 -4.71
CA PRO A 183 -7.58 -13.83 -5.09
C PRO A 183 -7.05 -14.88 -6.09
N ARG A 184 -6.26 -14.41 -7.04
CA ARG A 184 -5.48 -15.23 -7.97
C ARG A 184 -4.05 -14.73 -7.97
N GLU A 185 -3.07 -15.63 -7.93
CA GLU A 185 -1.67 -15.25 -8.10
C GLU A 185 -1.47 -14.59 -9.47
N ALA A 186 -0.74 -13.47 -9.47
CA ALA A 186 -0.45 -12.72 -10.68
C ALA A 186 0.93 -13.06 -11.23
N GLU A 187 1.07 -13.08 -12.55
CA GLU A 187 2.33 -13.24 -13.25
C GLU A 187 3.35 -12.15 -12.84
N PRO A 188 4.66 -12.38 -13.06
CA PRO A 188 5.68 -11.37 -12.86
C PRO A 188 5.38 -10.07 -13.61
N VAL A 189 5.65 -8.94 -12.95
CA VAL A 189 5.37 -7.62 -13.49
C VAL A 189 6.64 -6.75 -13.55
N ARG A 190 6.64 -5.78 -14.45
CA ARG A 190 7.65 -4.75 -14.58
C ARG A 190 6.99 -3.38 -14.55
N PHE A 191 7.54 -2.48 -13.76
CA PHE A 191 7.10 -1.10 -13.66
C PHE A 191 7.95 -0.21 -14.56
N SER A 192 7.34 0.78 -15.22
CA SER A 192 8.08 1.84 -15.90
C SER A 192 8.78 2.75 -14.89
N ALA A 193 9.89 3.35 -15.28
CA ALA A 193 10.71 4.17 -14.39
C ALA A 193 9.99 5.45 -13.93
N ASP A 194 9.07 5.96 -14.73
CA ASP A 194 8.22 7.13 -14.44
C ASP A 194 6.98 6.77 -13.59
N LEU A 195 6.78 5.47 -13.29
CA LEU A 195 5.59 4.94 -12.63
C LEU A 195 4.28 5.14 -13.42
N GLY A 196 4.36 5.32 -14.73
CA GLY A 196 3.18 5.50 -15.59
C GLY A 196 2.53 4.21 -16.07
N GLN A 197 3.21 3.06 -15.92
CA GLN A 197 2.79 1.79 -16.51
C GLN A 197 3.31 0.58 -15.75
N ILE A 198 2.53 -0.50 -15.79
CA ILE A 198 2.92 -1.84 -15.34
C ILE A 198 2.68 -2.81 -16.49
N ASP A 199 3.71 -3.53 -16.89
CA ASP A 199 3.66 -4.62 -17.88
C ASP A 199 3.75 -5.96 -17.15
N SER A 200 2.90 -6.91 -17.53
CA SER A 200 2.90 -8.27 -17.00
C SER A 200 3.52 -9.24 -18.00
N ALA A 201 4.09 -10.33 -17.49
CA ALA A 201 4.69 -11.38 -18.33
C ALA A 201 3.69 -12.07 -19.29
N ASP A 202 2.40 -12.03 -18.98
CA ASP A 202 1.31 -12.53 -19.83
C ASP A 202 0.87 -11.56 -20.95
N GLY A 203 1.53 -10.41 -21.06
CA GLY A 203 1.21 -9.36 -22.03
C GLY A 203 0.15 -8.35 -21.56
N SER A 204 -0.41 -8.53 -20.37
CA SER A 204 -1.33 -7.55 -19.77
C SER A 204 -0.60 -6.25 -19.45
N GLN A 205 -1.30 -5.12 -19.58
CA GLN A 205 -0.75 -3.79 -19.36
C GLN A 205 -1.71 -2.89 -18.58
N LEU A 206 -1.24 -2.36 -17.46
CA LEU A 206 -1.91 -1.32 -16.71
C LEU A 206 -1.25 0.03 -16.97
N ARG A 207 -2.07 1.04 -17.23
CA ARG A 207 -1.67 2.44 -17.33
C ARG A 207 -2.07 3.18 -16.08
N PHE A 208 -1.21 4.07 -15.62
CA PHE A 208 -1.43 4.88 -14.44
C PHE A 208 -1.31 6.35 -14.77
N ARG A 209 -2.21 7.14 -14.20
CA ARG A 209 -2.16 8.61 -14.24
C ARG A 209 -2.14 9.11 -12.80
N ALA A 210 -1.00 9.67 -12.41
CA ALA A 210 -0.83 10.30 -11.09
C ALA A 210 -1.75 11.52 -10.94
N GLU A 211 -2.32 11.68 -9.74
CA GLU A 211 -3.13 12.82 -9.33
C GLU A 211 -2.46 13.59 -8.19
N ALA A 212 -1.84 12.88 -7.23
CA ALA A 212 -1.08 13.50 -6.16
C ALA A 212 0.07 12.57 -5.76
N GLU A 213 1.20 13.11 -5.35
CA GLU A 213 2.37 12.31 -5.00
C GLU A 213 2.83 12.60 -3.58
N ARG A 214 2.95 11.54 -2.78
CA ARG A 214 3.73 11.56 -1.55
C ARG A 214 5.16 11.14 -1.88
N SER A 215 6.14 11.97 -1.55
CA SER A 215 7.55 11.65 -1.74
C SER A 215 8.38 12.02 -0.53
N ARG A 216 9.44 11.27 -0.28
CA ARG A 216 10.35 11.55 0.83
C ARG A 216 11.73 10.98 0.56
N SER A 217 12.75 11.81 0.69
CA SER A 217 14.15 11.40 0.66
C SER A 217 14.79 11.66 2.03
N GLU A 218 15.40 10.64 2.61
CA GLU A 218 16.10 10.71 3.89
C GLU A 218 17.55 10.20 3.69
N ASN A 219 18.50 10.96 4.18
CA ASN A 219 19.91 10.61 4.10
C ASN A 219 20.56 10.80 5.46
N LEU A 220 20.45 9.78 6.30
CA LEU A 220 21.17 9.67 7.56
C LEU A 220 22.42 8.80 7.33
N VAL A 221 23.48 9.03 8.09
CA VAL A 221 24.80 8.37 7.89
C VAL A 221 24.70 6.84 7.72
N ILE A 222 23.79 6.20 8.44
CA ILE A 222 23.60 4.73 8.45
C ILE A 222 22.31 4.28 7.78
N PHE A 223 21.42 5.21 7.40
CA PHE A 223 20.13 4.94 6.81
C PHE A 223 19.87 5.91 5.66
N LYS A 224 19.52 5.37 4.50
CA LYS A 224 19.07 6.17 3.34
C LYS A 224 17.76 5.59 2.84
N SER A 225 16.84 6.46 2.52
CA SER A 225 15.55 6.09 1.95
C SER A 225 15.16 7.12 0.89
N ASP A 226 14.78 6.64 -0.27
CA ASP A 226 14.21 7.44 -1.35
C ASP A 226 12.89 6.77 -1.75
N TYR A 227 11.79 7.49 -1.51
CA TYR A 227 10.44 6.98 -1.58
C TYR A 227 9.56 7.91 -2.41
N ARG A 228 8.87 7.34 -3.39
CA ARG A 228 7.85 8.00 -4.18
C ARG A 228 6.60 7.13 -4.23
N ALA A 229 5.46 7.70 -3.92
CA ALA A 229 4.18 7.01 -3.95
C ALA A 229 3.04 7.91 -4.44
N PRO A 230 2.88 8.07 -5.75
CA PRO A 230 1.74 8.77 -6.30
C PRO A 230 0.44 7.98 -6.13
N PHE A 231 -0.60 8.68 -5.71
CA PHE A 231 -1.99 8.27 -5.85
C PHE A 231 -2.51 8.62 -7.25
N GLY A 232 -3.42 7.83 -7.78
CA GLY A 232 -3.98 8.13 -9.08
C GLY A 232 -4.99 7.11 -9.59
N THR A 233 -5.29 7.26 -10.88
CA THR A 233 -6.24 6.41 -11.61
C THR A 233 -5.51 5.39 -12.49
N PHE A 234 -6.11 4.21 -12.58
CA PHE A 234 -5.65 3.09 -13.39
C PHE A 234 -6.67 2.71 -14.45
N SER A 235 -6.17 2.23 -15.60
CA SER A 235 -6.98 1.63 -16.67
C SER A 235 -6.15 0.62 -17.44
N GLY A 236 -6.80 -0.23 -18.24
CA GLY A 236 -6.13 -1.22 -19.09
C GLY A 236 -6.44 -2.65 -18.70
N THR A 237 -5.43 -3.50 -18.58
CA THR A 237 -5.61 -4.93 -18.30
C THR A 237 -4.73 -5.34 -17.14
N LEU A 238 -5.35 -5.90 -16.10
CA LEU A 238 -4.67 -6.54 -14.96
C LEU A 238 -4.06 -7.88 -15.41
N PRO A 239 -2.98 -8.36 -14.73
CA PRO A 239 -2.46 -9.70 -14.94
C PRO A 239 -3.55 -10.76 -14.90
N GLY A 240 -3.48 -11.75 -15.77
CA GLY A 240 -4.53 -12.73 -16.00
C GLY A 240 -5.55 -12.30 -17.07
N GLY A 241 -5.27 -11.23 -17.83
CA GLY A 241 -6.11 -10.77 -18.93
C GLY A 241 -7.41 -10.08 -18.49
N VAL A 242 -7.50 -9.61 -17.23
CA VAL A 242 -8.73 -9.03 -16.66
C VAL A 242 -8.81 -7.55 -17.01
N SER A 243 -9.80 -7.15 -17.82
CA SER A 243 -10.01 -5.75 -18.20
C SER A 243 -10.41 -4.89 -17.01
N LEU A 244 -9.69 -3.79 -16.80
CA LEU A 244 -9.96 -2.77 -15.80
C LEU A 244 -10.48 -1.51 -16.50
N ALA A 245 -11.76 -1.20 -16.34
CA ALA A 245 -12.37 0.00 -16.91
C ALA A 245 -11.82 1.24 -16.21
N ARG A 246 -11.81 1.22 -14.88
CA ARG A 246 -11.28 2.29 -14.03
C ARG A 246 -10.90 1.73 -12.67
N GLY A 247 -9.75 2.16 -12.18
CA GLY A 247 -9.29 1.84 -10.83
C GLY A 247 -8.70 3.06 -10.13
N LEU A 248 -8.68 3.00 -8.81
CA LEU A 248 -8.03 3.96 -7.92
C LEU A 248 -6.98 3.22 -7.09
N GLY A 249 -5.84 3.84 -6.88
CA GLY A 249 -4.78 3.16 -6.15
C GLY A 249 -3.49 3.98 -6.04
N VAL A 250 -2.43 3.28 -5.75
CA VAL A 250 -1.09 3.83 -5.57
C VAL A 250 -0.09 3.08 -6.44
N MET A 251 0.86 3.82 -6.97
CA MET A 251 2.15 3.30 -7.47
C MET A 251 3.22 3.67 -6.46
N GLU A 252 4.25 2.86 -6.32
CA GLU A 252 5.36 3.13 -5.40
C GLU A 252 6.69 2.69 -6.01
N HIS A 253 7.70 3.51 -5.82
CA HIS A 253 9.09 3.13 -5.95
C HIS A 253 9.82 3.50 -4.66
N HIS A 254 10.49 2.54 -4.09
CA HIS A 254 11.24 2.75 -2.85
C HIS A 254 12.63 2.11 -2.93
N ARG A 255 13.62 2.93 -2.65
CA ARG A 255 15.01 2.51 -2.53
C ARG A 255 15.46 2.77 -1.10
N ALA A 256 15.94 1.75 -0.39
CA ALA A 256 16.34 1.87 0.99
C ALA A 256 17.67 1.18 1.27
N LEU A 257 18.51 1.86 2.03
CA LEU A 257 19.72 1.32 2.68
C LEU A 257 19.48 1.38 4.18
N TRP A 258 19.44 0.20 4.81
CA TRP A 258 19.05 0.04 6.23
C TRP A 258 20.26 -0.17 7.12
#